data_db9254d81a18289b219befe5c8fdc20f
#
_entry.id   db9254d81a18289b219befe5c8fdc20f
#
_cell.length_a   1.000
_cell.length_b   1.000
_cell.length_c   1.000
_cell.angle_alpha   90.00
_cell.angle_beta   90.00
_cell.angle_gamma   90.00
#
_symmetry.space_group_name_H-M   'P 1'
#
loop_
_entity.id
_entity.type
_entity.pdbx_description
1 polymer ?
#
loop_
_entity_poly.entity_id
_entity_poly.type
_entity_poly.pdbx_seq_one_letter_code
_entity_poly.pdbx_strand_id
1 'polypeptide(L)'
;MRKVPALVVVLILSVHPAVVPAQSTNGSISGRVIDPSHAVIANANVTAVNAGTNFRYETTTNNSGEYYLTNLPPGSYRLEVEKTGFKKLLRPVVELHVQDALAIDFEMAVGFVSDTVRVEAGAPLVNTTSATVSTVVDQTFVENIPLNGRSFQTLIMLTPGVMVTQTAFDDQGQFSVNGQRADANYFTVDGVSANFGVTGYPPLVQAGGGALPALTALGGTNSLVSVDAMQEFRIQTSSFAPEYGRTPGGQISIVTRSGSNQFHGSAFEYFRNSVLDANDWFSNRDHLPKPEEGQNDFGGIFGGPILKDKTFFFFSYEGLRLRQPATQETVVPDMASRQAAPASMQPYLNAYPIPNGAKLGSGTAQFNGSYSNPSSLNAYSIRVDHAINSNLSIFGRYNNSPSQTNVRNTFGVLSGTELLSTSVQTFTVGLNEIITTAISNEMRVNYSNDRVGSQFQLDNFG
;
A
#
# COMPACT_ATOMS: atom_id res chain seq x y z
N MET A 1 30.92 -15.60 20.02
CA MET A 1 29.80 -16.40 19.50
C MET A 1 28.99 -16.94 20.68
N ARG A 2 27.90 -16.26 21.06
CA ARG A 2 27.01 -16.72 22.14
C ARG A 2 25.99 -17.70 21.54
N LYS A 3 26.01 -18.93 22.01
CA LYS A 3 25.03 -19.97 21.66
C LYS A 3 23.67 -19.53 22.23
N VAL A 4 22.70 -19.22 21.36
CA VAL A 4 21.31 -19.06 21.75
C VAL A 4 20.82 -20.48 22.12
N PRO A 5 20.35 -20.73 23.35
CA PRO A 5 19.98 -22.07 23.76
C PRO A 5 18.72 -22.52 23.01
N ALA A 6 18.75 -23.76 22.51
CA ALA A 6 17.64 -24.43 21.83
C ALA A 6 16.32 -24.41 22.66
N LEU A 7 16.39 -24.07 23.92
CA LEU A 7 15.27 -23.96 24.85
C LEU A 7 14.30 -22.82 24.49
N VAL A 8 14.78 -21.73 23.80
CA VAL A 8 13.92 -20.59 23.38
C VAL A 8 13.03 -20.97 22.19
N VAL A 9 13.50 -21.86 21.31
CA VAL A 9 12.72 -22.34 20.16
C VAL A 9 11.61 -23.29 20.59
N VAL A 10 11.83 -24.11 21.62
CA VAL A 10 10.84 -25.05 22.16
C VAL A 10 9.76 -24.31 22.98
N LEU A 11 10.08 -23.19 23.63
CA LEU A 11 9.11 -22.40 24.40
C LEU A 11 8.14 -21.62 23.50
N ILE A 12 8.53 -21.30 22.26
CA ILE A 12 7.65 -20.65 21.27
C ILE A 12 6.63 -21.66 20.69
N LEU A 13 6.96 -22.93 20.65
CA LEU A 13 6.07 -24.01 20.15
C LEU A 13 5.04 -24.49 21.17
N SER A 14 5.17 -24.14 22.44
CA SER A 14 4.24 -24.55 23.51
C SER A 14 3.20 -23.49 23.89
N VAL A 15 3.19 -22.30 23.27
CA VAL A 15 2.09 -21.36 23.37
C VAL A 15 0.94 -21.96 22.56
N HIS A 16 -0.08 -22.49 23.23
CA HIS A 16 -1.35 -22.86 22.61
C HIS A 16 -1.81 -21.66 21.79
N PRO A 17 -1.99 -21.77 20.46
CA PRO A 17 -2.52 -20.67 19.68
C PRO A 17 -3.93 -20.42 20.22
N ALA A 18 -4.11 -19.37 21.01
CA ALA A 18 -5.40 -18.72 21.02
C ALA A 18 -5.66 -18.45 19.53
N VAL A 19 -6.75 -18.98 18.98
CA VAL A 19 -7.16 -18.75 17.60
C VAL A 19 -7.40 -17.25 17.51
N VAL A 20 -6.35 -16.51 17.16
CA VAL A 20 -6.46 -15.10 16.83
C VAL A 20 -6.74 -15.09 15.33
N PRO A 21 -7.96 -14.74 14.89
CA PRO A 21 -8.24 -14.59 13.47
C PRO A 21 -7.27 -13.56 12.91
N ALA A 22 -6.30 -14.01 12.13
CA ALA A 22 -5.43 -13.12 11.36
C ALA A 22 -6.21 -12.63 10.15
N GLN A 23 -6.05 -11.36 9.81
CA GLN A 23 -6.65 -10.79 8.61
C GLN A 23 -5.97 -11.41 7.38
N SER A 24 -6.63 -12.37 6.74
CA SER A 24 -6.12 -13.00 5.52
C SER A 24 -6.19 -12.03 4.34
N THR A 25 -5.18 -12.06 3.48
CA THR A 25 -5.20 -11.44 2.15
C THR A 25 -5.67 -12.41 1.07
N ASN A 26 -5.73 -13.70 1.40
CA ASN A 26 -6.11 -14.74 0.46
C ASN A 26 -7.62 -14.77 0.26
N GLY A 27 -8.04 -15.22 -0.91
CA GLY A 27 -9.44 -15.46 -1.24
C GLY A 27 -9.81 -16.93 -1.13
N SER A 28 -11.05 -17.22 -1.47
CA SER A 28 -11.61 -18.58 -1.51
C SER A 28 -12.53 -18.77 -2.71
N ILE A 29 -12.62 -20.01 -3.18
CA ILE A 29 -13.59 -20.41 -4.21
C ILE A 29 -14.35 -21.61 -3.65
N SER A 30 -15.67 -21.53 -3.66
CA SER A 30 -16.56 -22.61 -3.22
C SER A 30 -17.67 -22.82 -4.25
N GLY A 31 -18.39 -23.92 -4.13
CA GLY A 31 -19.54 -24.18 -4.99
C GLY A 31 -19.97 -25.63 -4.91
N ARG A 32 -20.86 -25.99 -5.81
CA ARG A 32 -21.43 -27.34 -5.92
C ARG A 32 -21.17 -27.94 -7.30
N VAL A 33 -20.91 -29.22 -7.34
CA VAL A 33 -20.79 -30.00 -8.58
C VAL A 33 -22.03 -30.91 -8.72
N ILE A 34 -22.73 -30.73 -9.83
CA ILE A 34 -23.99 -31.46 -10.16
C ILE A 34 -23.88 -32.08 -11.54
N ASP A 35 -24.80 -33.02 -11.83
CA ASP A 35 -25.01 -33.53 -13.16
C ASP A 35 -26.19 -32.80 -13.86
N PRO A 36 -26.51 -33.08 -15.16
CA PRO A 36 -27.61 -32.43 -15.88
C PRO A 36 -29.00 -32.75 -15.32
N SER A 37 -29.11 -33.76 -14.43
CA SER A 37 -30.38 -34.06 -13.71
C SER A 37 -30.48 -33.30 -12.37
N HIS A 38 -29.50 -32.43 -12.07
CA HIS A 38 -29.30 -31.73 -10.80
C HIS A 38 -28.96 -32.63 -9.62
N ALA A 39 -28.56 -33.89 -9.88
CA ALA A 39 -28.06 -34.76 -8.83
C ALA A 39 -26.63 -34.34 -8.46
N VAL A 40 -26.31 -34.38 -7.14
CA VAL A 40 -24.99 -33.97 -6.62
C VAL A 40 -23.93 -35.02 -6.96
N ILE A 41 -22.73 -34.57 -7.30
CA ILE A 41 -21.57 -35.41 -7.60
C ILE A 41 -20.61 -35.37 -6.43
N ALA A 42 -20.59 -36.44 -5.63
CA ALA A 42 -19.65 -36.60 -4.53
C ALA A 42 -18.27 -37.11 -5.02
N ASN A 43 -17.21 -36.76 -4.27
CA ASN A 43 -15.81 -37.16 -4.55
C ASN A 43 -15.37 -36.82 -5.98
N ALA A 44 -15.83 -35.71 -6.55
CA ALA A 44 -15.25 -35.12 -7.74
C ALA A 44 -14.00 -34.34 -7.34
N ASN A 45 -12.91 -34.47 -8.11
CA ASN A 45 -11.71 -33.70 -7.89
C ASN A 45 -11.86 -32.31 -8.49
N VAL A 46 -11.62 -31.26 -7.67
CA VAL A 46 -11.66 -29.85 -8.12
C VAL A 46 -10.27 -29.26 -7.89
N THR A 47 -9.67 -28.76 -8.96
CA THR A 47 -8.32 -28.17 -8.94
C THR A 47 -8.37 -26.73 -9.43
N ALA A 48 -7.80 -25.82 -8.64
CA ALA A 48 -7.46 -24.47 -9.07
C ALA A 48 -5.98 -24.39 -9.42
N VAL A 49 -5.64 -24.00 -10.62
CA VAL A 49 -4.26 -23.83 -11.10
C VAL A 49 -4.01 -22.35 -11.29
N ASN A 50 -3.06 -21.78 -10.55
CA ASN A 50 -2.66 -20.40 -10.72
C ASN A 50 -1.96 -20.22 -12.08
N ALA A 51 -2.44 -19.30 -12.89
CA ALA A 51 -1.96 -19.11 -14.26
C ALA A 51 -0.50 -18.58 -14.34
N GLY A 52 -0.07 -17.81 -13.34
CA GLY A 52 1.27 -17.23 -13.30
C GLY A 52 2.35 -18.18 -12.82
N THR A 53 2.02 -19.06 -11.87
CA THR A 53 2.99 -19.91 -11.16
C THR A 53 2.84 -21.41 -11.44
N ASN A 54 1.73 -21.83 -12.08
CA ASN A 54 1.30 -23.22 -12.24
C ASN A 54 1.06 -23.96 -10.89
N PHE A 55 1.03 -23.23 -9.78
CA PHE A 55 0.75 -23.85 -8.49
C PHE A 55 -0.69 -24.40 -8.46
N ARG A 56 -0.86 -25.61 -7.91
CA ARG A 56 -2.12 -26.35 -7.93
C ARG A 56 -2.69 -26.40 -6.52
N TYR A 57 -3.96 -26.05 -6.37
CA TYR A 57 -4.75 -26.17 -5.15
C TYR A 57 -5.84 -27.19 -5.43
N GLU A 58 -5.88 -28.28 -4.64
CA GLU A 58 -6.75 -29.42 -4.91
C GLU A 58 -7.69 -29.68 -3.74
N THR A 59 -8.93 -30.03 -4.07
CA THR A 59 -9.95 -30.47 -3.10
C THR A 59 -10.87 -31.49 -3.75
N THR A 60 -11.73 -32.12 -2.95
CA THR A 60 -12.76 -33.05 -3.44
C THR A 60 -14.12 -32.63 -2.93
N THR A 61 -15.17 -32.86 -3.74
CA THR A 61 -16.53 -32.61 -3.30
C THR A 61 -16.97 -33.57 -2.19
N ASN A 62 -17.71 -33.03 -1.22
CA ASN A 62 -18.31 -33.79 -0.13
C ASN A 62 -19.56 -34.58 -0.61
N ASN A 63 -20.27 -35.25 0.33
CA ASN A 63 -21.46 -36.03 0.02
C ASN A 63 -22.65 -35.18 -0.50
N SER A 64 -22.63 -33.87 -0.28
CA SER A 64 -23.59 -32.89 -0.81
C SER A 64 -23.15 -32.29 -2.14
N GLY A 65 -22.06 -32.78 -2.73
CA GLY A 65 -21.47 -32.25 -3.96
C GLY A 65 -20.77 -30.90 -3.79
N GLU A 66 -20.58 -30.42 -2.58
CA GLU A 66 -19.97 -29.12 -2.30
C GLU A 66 -18.44 -29.25 -2.21
N TYR A 67 -17.74 -28.23 -2.70
CA TYR A 67 -16.29 -28.11 -2.61
C TYR A 67 -15.87 -26.74 -2.06
N TYR A 68 -14.69 -26.71 -1.43
CA TYR A 68 -14.10 -25.52 -0.85
C TYR A 68 -12.61 -25.50 -1.19
N LEU A 69 -12.19 -24.45 -1.89
CA LEU A 69 -10.79 -24.10 -2.12
C LEU A 69 -10.50 -22.82 -1.32
N THR A 70 -9.80 -22.97 -0.23
CA THR A 70 -9.50 -21.89 0.70
C THR A 70 -8.02 -21.48 0.60
N ASN A 71 -7.71 -20.29 1.12
CA ASN A 71 -6.34 -19.78 1.23
C ASN A 71 -5.62 -19.63 -0.12
N LEU A 72 -6.37 -19.18 -1.15
CA LEU A 72 -5.86 -18.92 -2.48
C LEU A 72 -5.31 -17.48 -2.56
N PRO A 73 -4.01 -17.27 -2.87
CA PRO A 73 -3.49 -15.94 -3.15
C PRO A 73 -4.26 -15.25 -4.29
N PRO A 74 -4.40 -13.92 -4.25
CA PRO A 74 -4.99 -13.18 -5.38
C PRO A 74 -4.28 -13.44 -6.69
N GLY A 75 -5.04 -13.55 -7.77
CA GLY A 75 -4.51 -13.81 -9.10
C GLY A 75 -5.49 -14.51 -10.03
N SER A 76 -5.03 -14.81 -11.24
CA SER A 76 -5.79 -15.52 -12.25
C SER A 76 -5.66 -17.03 -12.11
N TYR A 77 -6.78 -17.72 -12.12
CA TYR A 77 -6.87 -19.18 -11.93
C TYR A 77 -7.57 -19.86 -13.08
N ARG A 78 -7.14 -21.10 -13.38
CA ARG A 78 -7.87 -22.05 -14.22
C ARG A 78 -8.45 -23.11 -13.28
N LEU A 79 -9.79 -23.33 -13.37
CA LEU A 79 -10.46 -24.37 -12.59
C LEU A 79 -10.70 -25.60 -13.46
N GLU A 80 -10.39 -26.78 -12.90
CA GLU A 80 -10.55 -28.08 -13.51
C GLU A 80 -11.38 -28.97 -12.60
N VAL A 81 -12.40 -29.63 -13.16
CA VAL A 81 -13.22 -30.60 -12.40
C VAL A 81 -13.20 -31.94 -13.11
N GLU A 82 -12.85 -32.99 -12.36
CA GLU A 82 -12.71 -34.35 -12.88
C GLU A 82 -13.46 -35.38 -12.03
N LYS A 83 -14.17 -36.29 -12.69
CA LYS A 83 -14.83 -37.42 -12.06
C LYS A 83 -14.97 -38.56 -13.08
N THR A 84 -14.65 -39.79 -12.64
CA THR A 84 -14.85 -40.99 -13.46
C THR A 84 -16.32 -41.14 -13.89
N GLY A 85 -16.57 -41.33 -15.21
CA GLY A 85 -17.90 -41.40 -15.79
C GLY A 85 -18.46 -40.05 -16.26
N PHE A 86 -17.73 -38.96 -16.08
CA PHE A 86 -18.09 -37.63 -16.55
C PHE A 86 -16.96 -37.05 -17.42
N LYS A 87 -17.32 -36.13 -18.30
CA LYS A 87 -16.38 -35.37 -19.11
C LYS A 87 -15.62 -34.40 -18.21
N LYS A 88 -14.33 -34.24 -18.45
CA LYS A 88 -13.52 -33.22 -17.72
C LYS A 88 -14.07 -31.83 -18.03
N LEU A 89 -14.29 -31.02 -16.98
CA LEU A 89 -14.76 -29.65 -17.11
C LEU A 89 -13.59 -28.70 -16.87
N LEU A 90 -13.45 -27.71 -17.74
CA LEU A 90 -12.39 -26.69 -17.67
C LEU A 90 -13.01 -25.30 -17.74
N ARG A 91 -12.77 -24.46 -16.72
CA ARG A 91 -13.03 -23.02 -16.73
C ARG A 91 -11.70 -22.29 -16.80
N PRO A 92 -11.37 -21.64 -17.92
CA PRO A 92 -10.00 -21.24 -18.23
C PRO A 92 -9.52 -20.02 -17.47
N VAL A 93 -10.42 -19.11 -17.07
CA VAL A 93 -10.06 -17.87 -16.37
C VAL A 93 -11.05 -17.57 -15.26
N VAL A 94 -10.54 -17.45 -14.05
CA VAL A 94 -11.24 -16.95 -12.86
C VAL A 94 -10.30 -15.98 -12.17
N GLU A 95 -10.64 -14.70 -12.18
CA GLU A 95 -9.90 -13.69 -11.43
C GLU A 95 -10.35 -13.72 -9.98
N LEU A 96 -9.41 -13.91 -9.07
CA LEU A 96 -9.62 -13.91 -7.63
C LEU A 96 -8.87 -12.74 -7.03
N HIS A 97 -9.60 -11.82 -6.44
CA HIS A 97 -9.03 -10.65 -5.80
C HIS A 97 -8.79 -10.88 -4.30
N VAL A 98 -8.03 -9.96 -3.70
CA VAL A 98 -7.77 -9.96 -2.25
C VAL A 98 -9.06 -10.08 -1.46
N GLN A 99 -9.13 -11.09 -0.57
CA GLN A 99 -10.29 -11.36 0.30
C GLN A 99 -11.60 -11.68 -0.45
N ASP A 100 -11.53 -12.12 -1.70
CA ASP A 100 -12.72 -12.58 -2.40
C ASP A 100 -13.21 -13.94 -1.86
N ALA A 101 -14.54 -14.09 -1.85
CA ALA A 101 -15.20 -15.36 -1.60
C ALA A 101 -16.13 -15.65 -2.77
N LEU A 102 -15.64 -16.39 -3.77
CA LEU A 102 -16.38 -16.66 -4.99
C LEU A 102 -17.20 -17.93 -4.85
N ALA A 103 -18.47 -17.89 -5.31
CA ALA A 103 -19.33 -19.05 -5.44
C ALA A 103 -19.41 -19.47 -6.92
N ILE A 104 -18.92 -20.66 -7.26
CA ILE A 104 -18.85 -21.18 -8.63
C ILE A 104 -19.38 -22.59 -8.65
N ASP A 105 -20.55 -22.79 -9.24
CA ASP A 105 -21.12 -24.12 -9.42
C ASP A 105 -20.72 -24.71 -10.78
N PHE A 106 -20.63 -26.03 -10.83
CA PHE A 106 -20.27 -26.78 -12.03
C PHE A 106 -21.31 -27.84 -12.34
N GLU A 107 -21.73 -27.91 -13.62
CA GLU A 107 -22.56 -28.96 -14.16
C GLU A 107 -21.74 -29.85 -15.09
N MET A 108 -21.55 -31.11 -14.71
CA MET A 108 -20.70 -32.07 -15.43
C MET A 108 -21.56 -32.98 -16.34
N ALA A 109 -21.25 -32.98 -17.62
CA ALA A 109 -21.89 -33.89 -18.57
C ALA A 109 -21.32 -35.31 -18.44
N VAL A 110 -22.21 -36.33 -18.54
CA VAL A 110 -21.82 -37.75 -18.55
C VAL A 110 -20.98 -38.06 -19.80
N GLY A 111 -19.89 -38.81 -19.64
CA GLY A 111 -19.00 -39.17 -20.74
C GLY A 111 -17.63 -39.66 -20.26
N PHE A 112 -16.68 -39.77 -21.20
CA PHE A 112 -15.33 -40.16 -20.86
C PHE A 112 -14.54 -38.97 -20.34
N VAL A 113 -13.67 -39.19 -19.36
CA VAL A 113 -12.78 -38.17 -18.76
C VAL A 113 -11.81 -37.57 -19.80
N SER A 114 -11.54 -38.31 -20.89
CA SER A 114 -10.72 -37.81 -22.02
C SER A 114 -11.37 -36.66 -22.77
N ASP A 115 -12.71 -36.57 -22.70
CA ASP A 115 -13.45 -35.49 -23.37
C ASP A 115 -13.48 -34.25 -22.46
N THR A 116 -13.04 -33.11 -22.97
CA THR A 116 -13.02 -31.87 -22.19
C THR A 116 -14.15 -30.94 -22.65
N VAL A 117 -14.94 -30.48 -21.70
CA VAL A 117 -15.92 -29.40 -21.90
C VAL A 117 -15.29 -28.10 -21.37
N ARG A 118 -15.13 -27.12 -22.25
CA ARG A 118 -14.68 -25.79 -21.89
C ARG A 118 -15.92 -24.93 -21.62
N VAL A 119 -15.99 -24.40 -20.37
CA VAL A 119 -17.01 -23.42 -19.99
C VAL A 119 -16.40 -22.04 -20.17
N GLU A 120 -16.89 -21.27 -21.13
CA GLU A 120 -16.47 -19.87 -21.27
C GLU A 120 -17.01 -19.06 -20.10
N ALA A 121 -16.22 -18.10 -19.65
CA ALA A 121 -16.60 -17.24 -18.55
C ALA A 121 -17.91 -16.52 -18.87
N GLY A 122 -18.97 -16.87 -18.15
CA GLY A 122 -20.22 -16.13 -18.13
C GLY A 122 -20.08 -14.78 -17.42
N ALA A 123 -21.20 -14.08 -17.24
CA ALA A 123 -21.33 -12.78 -16.60
C ALA A 123 -20.44 -12.58 -15.35
N PRO A 124 -20.09 -11.34 -15.00
CA PRO A 124 -19.21 -11.04 -13.89
C PRO A 124 -19.68 -11.74 -12.62
N LEU A 125 -18.73 -12.37 -11.92
CA LEU A 125 -19.00 -13.08 -10.68
C LEU A 125 -19.42 -12.04 -9.63
N VAL A 126 -20.67 -12.05 -9.26
CA VAL A 126 -21.17 -11.24 -8.15
C VAL A 126 -20.80 -11.95 -6.85
N ASN A 127 -20.15 -11.24 -5.93
CA ASN A 127 -19.92 -11.78 -4.59
C ASN A 127 -21.26 -11.85 -3.85
N THR A 128 -21.83 -13.03 -3.80
CA THR A 128 -23.11 -13.30 -3.13
C THR A 128 -22.95 -13.79 -1.70
N THR A 129 -21.72 -14.01 -1.25
CA THR A 129 -21.39 -14.62 0.04
C THR A 129 -20.96 -13.61 1.10
N SER A 130 -20.71 -12.36 0.70
CA SER A 130 -20.28 -11.28 1.61
C SER A 130 -21.18 -10.06 1.49
N ALA A 131 -21.58 -9.51 2.63
CA ALA A 131 -22.30 -8.23 2.74
C ALA A 131 -21.36 -7.01 2.82
N THR A 132 -20.06 -7.22 2.68
CA THR A 132 -19.05 -6.17 2.79
C THR A 132 -19.17 -5.16 1.65
N VAL A 133 -19.23 -3.88 2.00
CA VAL A 133 -19.13 -2.79 1.02
C VAL A 133 -17.67 -2.47 0.82
N SER A 134 -17.17 -2.84 -0.34
CA SER A 134 -15.74 -2.69 -0.66
C SER A 134 -15.50 -2.35 -2.13
N THR A 135 -14.34 -1.77 -2.40
CA THR A 135 -13.82 -1.53 -3.75
C THR A 135 -12.46 -2.20 -3.87
N VAL A 136 -12.25 -2.92 -4.95
CA VAL A 136 -10.94 -3.46 -5.33
C VAL A 136 -10.35 -2.55 -6.40
N VAL A 137 -9.08 -2.21 -6.23
CA VAL A 137 -8.28 -1.52 -7.24
C VAL A 137 -7.19 -2.48 -7.66
N ASP A 138 -7.36 -3.06 -8.83
CA ASP A 138 -6.44 -4.04 -9.39
C ASP A 138 -5.23 -3.37 -10.08
N GLN A 139 -4.27 -4.18 -10.50
CA GLN A 139 -3.05 -3.71 -11.16
C GLN A 139 -3.36 -2.94 -12.45
N THR A 140 -4.31 -3.38 -13.25
CA THR A 140 -4.68 -2.74 -14.52
C THR A 140 -5.17 -1.31 -14.28
N PHE A 141 -5.94 -1.13 -13.20
CA PHE A 141 -6.44 0.17 -12.79
C PHE A 141 -5.30 1.07 -12.29
N VAL A 142 -4.41 0.53 -11.45
CA VAL A 142 -3.24 1.25 -10.90
C VAL A 142 -2.30 1.70 -12.01
N GLU A 143 -2.04 0.87 -13.02
CA GLU A 143 -1.12 1.17 -14.12
C GLU A 143 -1.67 2.18 -15.14
N ASN A 144 -2.99 2.22 -15.33
CA ASN A 144 -3.61 3.02 -16.40
C ASN A 144 -4.17 4.37 -15.95
N ILE A 145 -4.32 4.61 -14.64
CA ILE A 145 -4.79 5.90 -14.15
C ILE A 145 -3.60 6.81 -13.85
N PRO A 146 -3.57 8.03 -14.43
CA PRO A 146 -2.51 8.98 -14.13
C PRO A 146 -2.61 9.44 -12.67
N LEU A 147 -1.62 9.09 -11.86
CA LEU A 147 -1.55 9.44 -10.44
C LEU A 147 -0.70 10.70 -10.27
N ASN A 148 -1.29 11.76 -9.72
CA ASN A 148 -0.52 12.94 -9.33
C ASN A 148 0.37 12.57 -8.11
N GLY A 149 1.70 12.73 -8.28
CA GLY A 149 2.67 12.36 -7.25
C GLY A 149 2.80 10.86 -6.99
N ARG A 150 2.26 10.01 -7.88
CA ARG A 150 2.32 8.53 -7.80
C ARG A 150 1.90 7.96 -6.44
N SER A 151 0.94 8.60 -5.79
CA SER A 151 0.38 8.10 -4.53
C SER A 151 -0.90 7.31 -4.79
N PHE A 152 -0.94 6.06 -4.37
CA PHE A 152 -2.15 5.24 -4.50
C PHE A 152 -3.30 5.74 -3.59
N GLN A 153 -3.03 6.65 -2.66
CA GLN A 153 -4.06 7.33 -1.88
C GLN A 153 -5.05 8.07 -2.76
N THR A 154 -4.62 8.59 -3.93
CA THR A 154 -5.51 9.21 -4.91
C THR A 154 -6.52 8.21 -5.51
N LEU A 155 -6.17 6.93 -5.60
CA LEU A 155 -7.09 5.88 -6.03
C LEU A 155 -8.12 5.53 -4.95
N ILE A 156 -7.73 5.61 -3.68
CA ILE A 156 -8.65 5.42 -2.54
C ILE A 156 -9.78 6.45 -2.58
N MET A 157 -9.50 7.69 -2.99
CA MET A 157 -10.49 8.75 -3.12
C MET A 157 -11.60 8.49 -4.16
N LEU A 158 -11.37 7.58 -5.10
CA LEU A 158 -12.39 7.16 -6.06
C LEU A 158 -13.44 6.21 -5.44
N THR A 159 -13.20 5.77 -4.21
CA THR A 159 -14.14 4.89 -3.49
C THR A 159 -15.30 5.70 -2.90
N PRO A 160 -16.55 5.29 -3.09
CA PRO A 160 -17.70 5.95 -2.48
C PRO A 160 -17.58 6.05 -0.95
N GLY A 161 -17.90 7.22 -0.39
CA GLY A 161 -17.81 7.48 1.05
C GLY A 161 -16.43 7.88 1.56
N VAL A 162 -15.45 8.01 0.67
CA VAL A 162 -14.10 8.51 1.01
C VAL A 162 -13.97 9.98 0.68
N MET A 163 -13.42 10.75 1.62
CA MET A 163 -13.11 12.18 1.46
C MET A 163 -11.67 12.45 1.92
N VAL A 164 -10.90 13.16 1.11
CA VAL A 164 -9.59 13.66 1.56
C VAL A 164 -9.79 14.68 2.66
N THR A 165 -9.04 14.54 3.73
CA THR A 165 -8.97 15.51 4.82
C THR A 165 -7.66 16.29 4.65
N GLN A 166 -7.78 17.62 4.57
CA GLN A 166 -6.60 18.47 4.75
C GLN A 166 -6.24 18.42 6.23
N THR A 167 -5.06 17.92 6.53
CA THR A 167 -4.48 18.06 7.86
C THR A 167 -3.76 19.40 7.97
N ALA A 168 -3.56 19.89 9.17
CA ALA A 168 -3.00 21.23 9.41
C ALA A 168 -1.54 21.39 8.96
N PHE A 169 -0.88 20.33 8.56
CA PHE A 169 0.53 20.30 8.16
C PHE A 169 0.70 19.26 7.07
N ASP A 170 0.93 19.66 5.87
CA ASP A 170 1.43 18.95 4.68
C ASP A 170 1.23 17.41 4.58
N ASP A 171 0.39 16.83 5.43
CA ASP A 171 0.01 15.42 5.39
C ASP A 171 -0.79 15.15 4.12
N GLN A 172 -0.07 14.93 3.06
CA GLN A 172 -0.66 14.55 1.79
C GLN A 172 -1.26 13.15 1.94
N GLY A 173 -2.59 13.10 1.95
CA GLY A 173 -3.28 11.86 1.71
C GLY A 173 -3.89 11.18 2.91
N GLN A 174 -4.14 11.89 3.99
CA GLN A 174 -5.10 11.40 4.96
C GLN A 174 -6.52 11.53 4.38
N PHE A 175 -7.34 10.54 4.67
CA PHE A 175 -8.70 10.49 4.18
C PHE A 175 -9.66 9.98 5.27
N SER A 176 -10.86 10.51 5.24
CA SER A 176 -11.99 10.07 6.05
C SER A 176 -12.80 9.05 5.27
N VAL A 177 -13.21 7.98 5.92
CA VAL A 177 -14.14 6.99 5.37
C VAL A 177 -15.44 7.10 6.14
N ASN A 178 -16.57 7.39 5.45
CA ASN A 178 -17.90 7.54 6.02
C ASN A 178 -17.96 8.51 7.23
N GLY A 179 -17.17 9.58 7.18
CA GLY A 179 -17.12 10.60 8.25
C GLY A 179 -16.30 10.21 9.49
N GLN A 180 -15.61 9.06 9.47
CA GLN A 180 -14.68 8.69 10.54
C GLN A 180 -13.39 9.52 10.44
N ARG A 181 -12.67 9.64 11.55
CA ARG A 181 -11.40 10.37 11.57
C ARG A 181 -10.37 9.69 10.66
N ALA A 182 -9.46 10.47 10.10
CA ALA A 182 -8.43 9.95 9.21
C ALA A 182 -7.48 8.93 9.89
N ASP A 183 -7.22 9.11 11.18
CA ASP A 183 -6.43 8.20 12.02
C ASP A 183 -7.21 6.92 12.43
N ALA A 184 -8.49 6.82 12.06
CA ALA A 184 -9.30 5.64 12.29
C ALA A 184 -9.22 4.59 11.16
N ASN A 185 -8.41 4.81 10.13
CA ASN A 185 -8.21 3.86 9.06
C ASN A 185 -7.14 2.82 9.42
N TYR A 186 -7.33 1.58 8.98
CA TYR A 186 -6.42 0.49 9.24
C TYR A 186 -5.83 -0.07 7.96
N PHE A 187 -4.50 -0.09 7.89
CA PHE A 187 -3.75 -0.57 6.74
C PHE A 187 -3.07 -1.89 7.04
N THR A 188 -3.14 -2.81 6.10
CA THR A 188 -2.35 -4.02 6.09
C THR A 188 -1.58 -4.16 4.78
N VAL A 189 -0.38 -4.73 4.84
CA VAL A 189 0.42 -5.11 3.68
C VAL A 189 0.76 -6.59 3.81
N ASP A 190 0.38 -7.39 2.82
CA ASP A 190 0.55 -8.85 2.82
C ASP A 190 0.01 -9.54 4.09
N GLY A 191 -1.11 -9.02 4.65
CA GLY A 191 -1.77 -9.56 5.83
C GLY A 191 -1.20 -9.12 7.18
N VAL A 192 -0.19 -8.24 7.21
CA VAL A 192 0.37 -7.71 8.46
C VAL A 192 0.07 -6.22 8.61
N SER A 193 -0.05 -5.76 9.87
CA SER A 193 -0.34 -4.36 10.16
C SER A 193 0.74 -3.43 9.60
N ALA A 194 0.29 -2.39 8.90
CA ALA A 194 1.12 -1.28 8.44
C ALA A 194 0.92 0.00 9.28
N ASN A 195 0.04 -0.05 10.30
CA ASN A 195 -0.18 1.04 11.24
C ASN A 195 0.86 1.00 12.37
N PHE A 196 2.08 1.36 12.06
CA PHE A 196 3.18 1.50 13.01
C PHE A 196 3.93 2.83 12.85
N GLY A 197 3.36 3.75 12.06
CA GLY A 197 3.92 5.05 11.78
C GLY A 197 4.09 5.91 13.03
N VAL A 198 5.13 6.70 13.03
CA VAL A 198 5.41 7.74 14.03
C VAL A 198 5.39 9.07 13.29
N THR A 199 4.67 10.06 13.82
CA THR A 199 4.68 11.40 13.24
C THR A 199 5.97 12.12 13.59
N GLY A 200 6.63 12.71 12.60
CA GLY A 200 7.89 13.45 12.79
C GLY A 200 7.74 14.84 13.40
N TYR A 201 6.52 15.28 13.69
CA TYR A 201 6.21 16.64 14.13
C TYR A 201 6.05 16.72 15.67
N PRO A 202 7.06 17.22 16.42
CA PRO A 202 7.07 17.17 17.88
C PRO A 202 5.88 17.83 18.61
N PRO A 203 5.31 18.98 18.18
CA PRO A 203 4.19 19.57 18.93
C PRO A 203 2.85 18.90 18.71
N LEU A 204 2.72 18.00 17.71
CA LEU A 204 1.44 17.41 17.30
C LEU A 204 1.41 15.89 17.41
N VAL A 205 2.38 15.28 18.07
CA VAL A 205 2.42 13.83 18.34
C VAL A 205 1.26 13.45 19.27
N GLN A 206 0.04 13.52 18.77
CA GLN A 206 -1.12 12.91 19.43
C GLN A 206 -1.46 11.53 18.87
N ALA A 207 -0.90 11.16 17.75
CA ALA A 207 -1.01 9.81 17.28
C ALA A 207 0.03 8.96 18.03
N GLY A 208 -0.38 8.26 19.05
CA GLY A 208 0.43 7.20 19.65
C GLY A 208 0.90 6.26 18.53
N GLY A 209 2.12 5.74 18.62
CA GLY A 209 2.65 4.79 17.64
C GLY A 209 1.63 3.68 17.38
N GLY A 210 1.34 3.42 16.11
CA GLY A 210 0.38 2.40 15.69
C GLY A 210 -1.03 2.90 15.32
N ALA A 211 -1.32 4.19 15.43
CA ALA A 211 -2.59 4.75 14.96
C ALA A 211 -2.57 5.08 13.46
N LEU A 212 -1.41 5.44 12.92
CA LEU A 212 -1.25 5.81 11.51
C LEU A 212 -0.40 4.78 10.75
N PRO A 213 -0.59 4.64 9.43
CA PRO A 213 0.36 3.91 8.60
C PRO A 213 1.74 4.61 8.66
N ALA A 214 2.81 3.87 8.45
CA ALA A 214 4.12 4.46 8.30
C ALA A 214 4.19 5.22 6.96
N LEU A 215 4.37 6.53 7.03
CA LEU A 215 4.38 7.43 5.86
C LEU A 215 5.81 7.84 5.51
N THR A 216 6.00 8.32 4.28
CA THR A 216 7.24 9.03 3.90
C THR A 216 7.33 10.38 4.61
N ALA A 217 8.51 11.00 4.61
CA ALA A 217 8.67 12.37 5.09
C ALA A 217 7.81 13.40 4.34
N LEU A 218 7.29 13.04 3.17
CA LEU A 218 6.34 13.83 2.37
C LEU A 218 4.87 13.51 2.66
N GLY A 219 4.59 12.57 3.57
CA GLY A 219 3.23 12.13 3.90
C GLY A 219 2.65 11.06 2.98
N GLY A 220 3.42 10.53 2.03
CA GLY A 220 2.97 9.50 1.09
C GLY A 220 3.07 8.08 1.65
N THR A 221 2.27 7.16 1.11
CA THR A 221 2.26 5.73 1.46
C THR A 221 3.24 4.88 0.66
N ASN A 222 4.00 5.47 -0.25
CA ASN A 222 5.06 4.80 -1.04
C ASN A 222 6.15 4.17 -0.17
N SER A 223 6.26 4.57 1.10
CA SER A 223 7.09 3.92 2.11
C SER A 223 6.67 2.49 2.42
N LEU A 224 5.39 2.16 2.29
CA LEU A 224 4.86 0.83 2.56
C LEU A 224 5.02 -0.09 1.34
N VAL A 225 4.60 0.41 0.19
CA VAL A 225 4.66 -0.29 -1.10
C VAL A 225 4.73 0.77 -2.20
N SER A 226 5.68 0.67 -3.12
CA SER A 226 5.67 1.50 -4.33
C SER A 226 4.49 1.09 -5.23
N VAL A 227 4.01 2.04 -6.03
CA VAL A 227 2.83 1.82 -6.90
C VAL A 227 3.03 0.61 -7.82
N ASP A 228 4.20 0.48 -8.45
CA ASP A 228 4.48 -0.63 -9.37
C ASP A 228 4.71 -1.97 -8.67
N ALA A 229 4.99 -1.96 -7.36
CA ALA A 229 5.14 -3.18 -6.55
C ALA A 229 3.81 -3.69 -6.01
N MET A 230 2.72 -2.95 -6.20
CA MET A 230 1.39 -3.33 -5.74
C MET A 230 0.72 -4.24 -6.76
N GLN A 231 0.24 -5.40 -6.30
CA GLN A 231 -0.61 -6.29 -7.09
C GLN A 231 -2.02 -5.71 -7.18
N GLU A 232 -2.58 -5.42 -6.03
CA GLU A 232 -3.91 -4.84 -5.87
C GLU A 232 -4.10 -4.37 -4.42
N PHE A 233 -5.11 -3.55 -4.19
CA PHE A 233 -5.60 -3.30 -2.84
C PHE A 233 -7.13 -3.32 -2.79
N ARG A 234 -7.65 -3.69 -1.62
CA ARG A 234 -9.07 -3.58 -1.31
C ARG A 234 -9.28 -2.55 -0.22
N ILE A 235 -10.24 -1.67 -0.41
CA ILE A 235 -10.76 -0.82 0.64
C ILE A 235 -12.17 -1.28 1.02
N GLN A 236 -12.36 -1.61 2.29
CA GLN A 236 -13.67 -1.92 2.86
C GLN A 236 -14.13 -0.69 3.63
N THR A 237 -15.27 -0.13 3.25
CA THR A 237 -15.77 1.13 3.81
C THR A 237 -16.85 0.93 4.88
N SER A 238 -17.55 -0.20 4.84
CA SER A 238 -18.55 -0.58 5.85
C SER A 238 -18.91 -2.05 5.77
N SER A 239 -19.65 -2.54 6.74
CA SER A 239 -20.16 -3.92 6.81
C SER A 239 -19.10 -4.99 6.65
N PHE A 240 -17.88 -4.70 7.11
CA PHE A 240 -16.80 -5.66 7.05
C PHE A 240 -17.02 -6.83 8.02
N ALA A 241 -16.48 -7.99 7.67
CA ALA A 241 -16.64 -9.21 8.42
C ALA A 241 -16.02 -9.12 9.84
N PRO A 242 -16.46 -9.92 10.80
CA PRO A 242 -16.04 -9.81 12.21
C PRO A 242 -14.55 -9.99 12.48
N GLU A 243 -13.82 -10.65 11.56
CA GLU A 243 -12.36 -10.79 11.60
C GLU A 243 -11.62 -9.47 11.37
N TYR A 244 -12.27 -8.47 10.76
CA TYR A 244 -11.75 -7.12 10.58
C TYR A 244 -12.17 -6.24 11.75
N GLY A 245 -11.29 -5.37 12.21
CA GLY A 245 -11.56 -4.53 13.35
C GLY A 245 -10.44 -3.57 13.68
N ARG A 246 -10.16 -3.39 14.95
CA ARG A 246 -9.24 -2.45 15.60
C ARG A 246 -9.66 -1.01 15.50
N THR A 247 -10.21 -0.55 14.37
CA THR A 247 -10.59 0.84 14.14
C THR A 247 -11.96 0.91 13.46
N PRO A 248 -12.74 1.98 13.66
CA PRO A 248 -14.06 2.14 13.05
C PRO A 248 -14.01 2.68 11.61
N GLY A 249 -12.84 3.05 11.11
CA GLY A 249 -12.66 3.61 9.76
C GLY A 249 -12.55 2.55 8.67
N GLY A 250 -12.00 2.94 7.53
CA GLY A 250 -11.75 2.02 6.42
C GLY A 250 -10.70 0.97 6.73
N GLN A 251 -10.90 -0.22 6.18
CA GLN A 251 -9.92 -1.31 6.22
C GLN A 251 -9.25 -1.40 4.85
N ILE A 252 -7.97 -1.11 4.77
CA ILE A 252 -7.19 -1.07 3.54
C ILE A 252 -6.23 -2.25 3.52
N SER A 253 -6.48 -3.22 2.63
CA SER A 253 -5.66 -4.43 2.49
C SER A 253 -4.87 -4.36 1.19
N ILE A 254 -3.56 -4.23 1.29
CA ILE A 254 -2.63 -4.13 0.16
C ILE A 254 -1.93 -5.47 -0.01
N VAL A 255 -1.88 -5.96 -1.25
CA VAL A 255 -1.12 -7.15 -1.64
C VAL A 255 0.00 -6.73 -2.59
N THR A 256 1.21 -7.19 -2.29
CA THR A 256 2.38 -6.92 -3.13
C THR A 256 2.52 -7.96 -4.23
N ARG A 257 3.10 -7.55 -5.36
CA ARG A 257 3.38 -8.44 -6.49
C ARG A 257 4.37 -9.54 -6.11
N SER A 258 4.17 -10.70 -6.69
CA SER A 258 5.11 -11.82 -6.66
C SER A 258 5.69 -12.07 -8.05
N GLY A 259 6.74 -12.89 -8.13
CA GLY A 259 7.24 -13.39 -9.40
C GLY A 259 6.30 -14.43 -10.02
N SER A 260 6.55 -14.75 -11.28
CA SER A 260 5.83 -15.77 -12.06
C SER A 260 6.79 -16.65 -12.83
N ASN A 261 6.26 -17.61 -13.62
CA ASN A 261 7.06 -18.48 -14.49
C ASN A 261 7.70 -17.77 -15.69
N GLN A 262 7.37 -16.50 -15.90
CA GLN A 262 7.95 -15.67 -16.96
C GLN A 262 8.68 -14.49 -16.34
N PHE A 263 9.83 -14.15 -16.89
CA PHE A 263 10.49 -12.89 -16.54
C PHE A 263 9.68 -11.71 -17.07
N HIS A 264 9.45 -10.75 -16.21
CA HIS A 264 8.75 -9.52 -16.55
C HIS A 264 9.36 -8.35 -15.76
N GLY A 265 9.26 -7.17 -16.31
CA GLY A 265 9.76 -5.97 -15.67
C GLY A 265 9.37 -4.74 -16.45
N SER A 266 9.45 -3.61 -15.78
CA SER A 266 9.27 -2.28 -16.37
C SER A 266 10.25 -1.31 -15.74
N ALA A 267 10.55 -0.24 -16.47
CA ALA A 267 11.28 0.91 -15.97
C ALA A 267 10.48 2.16 -16.33
N PHE A 268 10.48 3.14 -15.45
CA PHE A 268 9.73 4.37 -15.64
C PHE A 268 10.53 5.59 -15.22
N GLU A 269 10.20 6.73 -15.82
CA GLU A 269 10.63 8.06 -15.44
C GLU A 269 9.47 9.02 -15.64
N TYR A 270 9.09 9.72 -14.59
CA TYR A 270 8.11 10.82 -14.62
C TYR A 270 8.82 12.11 -14.30
N PHE A 271 8.90 12.97 -15.30
CA PHE A 271 9.61 14.24 -15.22
C PHE A 271 8.65 15.42 -15.21
N ARG A 272 8.86 16.36 -14.27
CA ARG A 272 8.19 17.63 -14.21
C ARG A 272 9.20 18.75 -13.98
N ASN A 273 9.02 19.88 -14.63
CA ASN A 273 9.91 21.02 -14.50
C ASN A 273 9.16 22.34 -14.67
N SER A 274 9.47 23.29 -13.81
CA SER A 274 8.85 24.61 -13.83
C SER A 274 8.95 25.36 -15.17
N VAL A 275 9.90 25.02 -16.04
CA VAL A 275 10.02 25.60 -17.40
C VAL A 275 8.75 25.33 -18.23
N LEU A 276 8.05 24.23 -17.97
CA LEU A 276 6.84 23.82 -18.68
C LEU A 276 5.56 24.36 -18.04
N ASP A 277 5.63 24.94 -16.84
CA ASP A 277 4.47 25.41 -16.09
C ASP A 277 4.26 26.94 -16.22
N ALA A 278 3.05 27.39 -15.95
CA ALA A 278 2.78 28.81 -15.74
C ALA A 278 3.39 29.27 -14.40
N ASN A 279 3.66 30.57 -14.27
CA ASN A 279 4.06 31.11 -12.96
C ASN A 279 2.82 31.28 -12.06
N ASP A 280 3.04 31.21 -10.75
CA ASP A 280 2.02 31.46 -9.75
C ASP A 280 1.48 32.89 -9.84
N TRP A 281 0.17 33.07 -9.57
CA TRP A 281 -0.48 34.39 -9.69
C TRP A 281 0.10 35.42 -8.72
N PHE A 282 0.40 35.02 -7.47
CA PHE A 282 0.97 35.91 -6.45
C PHE A 282 2.39 36.31 -6.83
N SER A 283 3.19 35.38 -7.34
CA SER A 283 4.52 35.68 -7.85
C SER A 283 4.47 36.70 -8.99
N ASN A 284 3.53 36.55 -9.93
CA ASN A 284 3.35 37.51 -11.04
C ASN A 284 2.90 38.88 -10.55
N ARG A 285 1.94 38.93 -9.61
CA ARG A 285 1.45 40.18 -9.01
C ARG A 285 2.57 40.96 -8.33
N ASP A 286 3.41 40.29 -7.60
CA ASP A 286 4.45 40.88 -6.76
C ASP A 286 5.82 40.95 -7.48
N HIS A 287 5.85 40.64 -8.78
CA HIS A 287 7.06 40.60 -9.60
C HIS A 287 8.18 39.75 -9.04
N LEU A 288 7.80 38.64 -8.36
CA LEU A 288 8.73 37.67 -7.83
C LEU A 288 9.22 36.71 -8.91
N PRO A 289 10.45 36.19 -8.80
CA PRO A 289 10.90 35.17 -9.69
C PRO A 289 10.02 33.91 -9.52
N LYS A 290 9.80 33.21 -10.62
CA LYS A 290 9.12 31.92 -10.60
C LYS A 290 9.87 30.93 -9.72
N PRO A 291 9.24 30.33 -8.71
CA PRO A 291 9.91 29.32 -7.88
C PRO A 291 10.27 28.10 -8.72
N GLU A 292 11.42 27.52 -8.40
CA GLU A 292 11.88 26.32 -9.09
C GLU A 292 11.03 25.12 -8.67
N GLU A 293 10.36 24.50 -9.64
CA GLU A 293 9.72 23.19 -9.51
C GLU A 293 10.50 22.18 -10.32
N GLY A 294 10.80 21.05 -9.72
CA GLY A 294 11.42 19.93 -10.41
C GLY A 294 10.99 18.64 -9.74
N GLN A 295 10.56 17.69 -10.55
CA GLN A 295 10.26 16.35 -10.09
C GLN A 295 10.90 15.35 -11.05
N ASN A 296 11.62 14.40 -10.49
CA ASN A 296 12.05 13.18 -11.14
C ASN A 296 11.58 12.03 -10.26
N ASP A 297 10.68 11.22 -10.78
CA ASP A 297 10.18 10.03 -10.12
C ASP A 297 10.48 8.86 -11.05
N PHE A 298 11.48 8.08 -10.69
CA PHE A 298 12.08 7.06 -11.52
C PHE A 298 12.22 5.74 -10.79
N GLY A 299 12.22 4.67 -11.55
CA GLY A 299 12.35 3.36 -10.94
C GLY A 299 12.09 2.22 -11.89
N GLY A 300 11.81 1.08 -11.30
CA GLY A 300 11.46 -0.10 -12.07
C GLY A 300 11.21 -1.30 -11.19
N ILE A 301 10.65 -2.30 -11.83
CA ILE A 301 10.36 -3.60 -11.26
C ILE A 301 10.96 -4.69 -12.11
N PHE A 302 11.31 -5.80 -11.47
CA PHE A 302 11.76 -7.00 -12.15
C PHE A 302 11.38 -8.24 -11.35
N GLY A 303 10.76 -9.22 -12.01
CA GLY A 303 10.34 -10.46 -11.39
C GLY A 303 10.41 -11.64 -12.35
N GLY A 304 10.42 -12.84 -11.78
CA GLY A 304 10.47 -14.06 -12.55
C GLY A 304 10.81 -15.30 -11.72
N PRO A 305 11.04 -16.44 -12.37
CA PRO A 305 11.37 -17.68 -11.67
C PRO A 305 12.86 -17.75 -11.32
N ILE A 306 13.18 -18.13 -10.06
CA ILE A 306 14.47 -18.70 -9.69
C ILE A 306 14.47 -20.18 -10.09
N LEU A 307 13.35 -20.86 -9.77
CA LEU A 307 13.07 -22.24 -10.17
C LEU A 307 11.62 -22.28 -10.67
N LYS A 308 11.41 -22.63 -11.94
CA LYS A 308 10.08 -22.72 -12.54
C LYS A 308 9.14 -23.58 -11.73
N ASP A 309 7.88 -23.17 -11.66
CA ASP A 309 6.78 -23.79 -10.94
C ASP A 309 6.99 -23.90 -9.41
N LYS A 310 8.08 -23.33 -8.86
CA LYS A 310 8.46 -23.56 -7.48
C LYS A 310 8.96 -22.34 -6.71
N THR A 311 9.90 -21.57 -7.28
CA THR A 311 10.54 -20.45 -6.58
C THR A 311 10.58 -19.24 -7.46
N PHE A 312 10.07 -18.15 -6.95
CA PHE A 312 9.91 -16.91 -7.67
C PHE A 312 10.52 -15.75 -6.87
N PHE A 313 10.94 -14.70 -7.59
CA PHE A 313 11.35 -13.46 -6.96
C PHE A 313 10.65 -12.27 -7.62
N PHE A 314 10.53 -11.20 -6.87
CA PHE A 314 10.07 -9.90 -7.34
C PHE A 314 10.88 -8.80 -6.64
N PHE A 315 11.40 -7.86 -7.43
CA PHE A 315 12.15 -6.70 -6.97
C PHE A 315 11.48 -5.43 -7.46
N SER A 316 11.48 -4.39 -6.63
CA SER A 316 11.05 -3.05 -7.00
C SER A 316 11.99 -1.99 -6.43
N TYR A 317 12.16 -0.91 -7.18
CA TYR A 317 12.83 0.31 -6.76
C TYR A 317 12.06 1.52 -7.29
N GLU A 318 11.88 2.53 -6.42
CA GLU A 318 11.31 3.83 -6.75
C GLU A 318 12.14 4.93 -6.09
N GLY A 319 12.56 5.91 -6.87
CA GLY A 319 13.34 7.06 -6.43
C GLY A 319 12.64 8.36 -6.79
N LEU A 320 12.26 9.16 -5.79
CA LEU A 320 11.69 10.49 -5.99
C LEU A 320 12.72 11.56 -5.65
N ARG A 321 12.85 12.56 -6.52
CA ARG A 321 13.58 13.81 -6.29
C ARG A 321 12.65 14.95 -6.63
N LEU A 322 12.20 15.66 -5.60
CA LEU A 322 11.20 16.71 -5.72
C LEU A 322 11.75 18.04 -5.21
N ARG A 323 11.47 19.11 -5.92
CA ARG A 323 11.55 20.50 -5.46
C ARG A 323 10.15 21.07 -5.55
N GLN A 324 9.50 21.17 -4.40
CA GLN A 324 8.13 21.69 -4.32
C GLN A 324 8.16 23.20 -4.23
N PRO A 325 7.59 23.92 -5.22
CA PRO A 325 7.58 25.37 -5.23
C PRO A 325 6.61 25.93 -4.19
N ALA A 326 6.97 27.03 -3.58
CA ALA A 326 6.12 27.80 -2.68
C ALA A 326 6.34 29.30 -2.87
N THR A 327 5.26 30.06 -2.76
CA THR A 327 5.30 31.53 -2.70
C THR A 327 4.62 31.95 -1.41
N GLN A 328 5.29 32.78 -0.64
CA GLN A 328 4.83 33.19 0.69
C GLN A 328 4.84 34.71 0.81
N GLU A 329 3.71 35.25 1.28
CA GLU A 329 3.61 36.61 1.81
C GLU A 329 3.63 36.52 3.34
N THR A 330 4.46 37.29 4.00
CA THR A 330 4.53 37.30 5.46
C THR A 330 4.84 38.71 5.99
N VAL A 331 4.59 38.88 7.28
CA VAL A 331 4.88 40.13 8.00
C VAL A 331 6.18 39.98 8.76
N VAL A 332 7.12 40.92 8.56
CA VAL A 332 8.43 40.92 9.20
C VAL A 332 8.69 42.25 9.90
N PRO A 333 9.61 42.31 10.88
CA PRO A 333 10.04 43.58 11.47
C PRO A 333 10.57 44.54 10.40
N ASP A 334 10.12 45.81 10.41
CA ASP A 334 10.63 46.83 9.49
C ASP A 334 12.07 47.23 9.85
N MET A 335 12.75 47.90 8.94
CA MET A 335 14.13 48.32 9.13
C MET A 335 14.32 49.29 10.30
N ALA A 336 13.32 50.15 10.55
CA ALA A 336 13.36 51.11 11.64
C ALA A 336 13.29 50.38 13.01
N SER A 337 12.40 49.41 13.11
CA SER A 337 12.29 48.57 14.32
C SER A 337 13.55 47.75 14.61
N ARG A 338 14.16 47.20 13.56
CA ARG A 338 15.46 46.48 13.70
C ARG A 338 16.56 47.37 14.23
N GLN A 339 16.68 48.59 13.68
CA GLN A 339 17.70 49.55 14.07
C GLN A 339 17.47 50.13 15.48
N ALA A 340 16.20 50.36 15.85
CA ALA A 340 15.83 50.88 17.17
C ALA A 340 15.89 49.82 18.31
N ALA A 341 15.96 48.53 17.96
CA ALA A 341 15.94 47.47 18.94
C ALA A 341 17.21 47.44 19.81
N PRO A 342 17.11 47.10 21.11
CA PRO A 342 18.28 46.84 21.96
C PRO A 342 19.18 45.77 21.34
N ALA A 343 20.50 45.90 21.57
CA ALA A 343 21.51 44.97 21.01
C ALA A 343 21.20 43.49 21.27
N SER A 344 20.59 43.18 22.43
CA SER A 344 20.18 41.82 22.79
C SER A 344 19.04 41.26 21.93
N MET A 345 18.21 42.12 21.32
CA MET A 345 17.07 41.71 20.48
C MET A 345 17.42 41.69 18.99
N GLN A 346 18.47 42.39 18.57
CA GLN A 346 18.85 42.47 17.16
C GLN A 346 19.08 41.12 16.50
N PRO A 347 19.76 40.12 17.11
CA PRO A 347 19.91 38.80 16.49
C PRO A 347 18.58 38.12 16.18
N TYR A 348 17.57 38.28 17.06
CA TYR A 348 16.24 37.70 16.83
C TYR A 348 15.48 38.40 15.71
N LEU A 349 15.54 39.72 15.64
CA LEU A 349 14.89 40.49 14.56
C LEU A 349 15.61 40.28 13.22
N ASN A 350 16.91 40.11 13.21
CA ASN A 350 17.71 39.86 12.03
C ASN A 350 17.61 38.40 11.53
N ALA A 351 17.00 37.51 12.30
CA ALA A 351 16.62 36.17 11.83
C ALA A 351 15.43 36.19 10.85
N TYR A 352 14.67 37.29 10.80
CA TYR A 352 13.63 37.47 9.80
C TYR A 352 14.21 38.00 8.48
N PRO A 353 13.61 37.68 7.33
CA PRO A 353 13.98 38.26 6.03
C PRO A 353 13.89 39.79 6.03
N ILE A 354 14.68 40.44 5.16
CA ILE A 354 14.61 41.90 4.96
C ILE A 354 13.31 42.24 4.21
N PRO A 355 12.49 43.18 4.74
CA PRO A 355 11.24 43.53 4.07
C PRO A 355 11.47 44.07 2.64
N ASN A 356 10.67 43.61 1.70
CA ASN A 356 10.68 44.01 0.30
C ASN A 356 9.33 44.55 -0.21
N GLY A 357 8.32 44.59 0.68
CA GLY A 357 6.98 45.09 0.36
C GLY A 357 6.58 46.29 1.21
N ALA A 358 5.28 46.58 1.26
CA ALA A 358 4.72 47.74 1.92
C ALA A 358 4.97 47.80 3.41
N LYS A 359 5.15 48.98 3.97
CA LYS A 359 5.10 49.19 5.43
C LYS A 359 3.67 49.07 5.90
N LEU A 360 3.46 48.24 6.95
CA LEU A 360 2.13 47.91 7.47
C LEU A 360 1.80 48.70 8.76
N GLY A 361 2.74 49.45 9.32
CA GLY A 361 2.63 50.16 10.61
C GLY A 361 3.06 49.27 11.79
N SER A 362 3.03 49.85 12.99
CA SER A 362 3.43 49.15 14.24
C SER A 362 4.80 48.46 14.20
N GLY A 363 5.73 49.02 13.44
CA GLY A 363 7.10 48.49 13.35
C GLY A 363 7.23 47.28 12.43
N THR A 364 6.27 47.04 11.53
CA THR A 364 6.26 45.89 10.62
C THR A 364 6.15 46.31 9.16
N ALA A 365 6.60 45.41 8.27
CA ALA A 365 6.51 45.54 6.83
C ALA A 365 6.28 44.15 6.20
N GLN A 366 5.84 44.19 4.95
CA GLN A 366 5.61 42.95 4.18
C GLN A 366 6.92 42.44 3.59
N PHE A 367 7.04 41.11 3.59
CA PHE A 367 8.05 40.37 2.84
C PHE A 367 7.35 39.35 1.93
N ASN A 368 7.73 39.37 0.65
CA ASN A 368 7.25 38.43 -0.36
C ASN A 368 8.45 37.63 -0.87
N GLY A 369 8.36 36.30 -0.85
CA GLY A 369 9.44 35.43 -1.29
C GLY A 369 8.95 34.14 -1.93
N SER A 370 9.67 33.71 -2.97
CA SER A 370 9.49 32.41 -3.61
C SER A 370 10.66 31.50 -3.29
N TYR A 371 10.37 30.24 -3.00
CA TYR A 371 11.38 29.24 -2.66
C TYR A 371 10.92 27.84 -3.07
N SER A 372 11.75 26.85 -2.86
CA SER A 372 11.41 25.45 -3.09
C SER A 372 11.80 24.59 -1.89
N ASN A 373 10.98 23.61 -1.55
CA ASN A 373 11.25 22.62 -0.53
C ASN A 373 11.82 21.35 -1.19
N PRO A 374 13.12 21.07 -1.05
CA PRO A 374 13.70 19.87 -1.61
C PRO A 374 13.29 18.63 -0.80
N SER A 375 12.92 17.57 -1.52
CA SER A 375 12.49 16.32 -0.94
C SER A 375 13.04 15.13 -1.72
N SER A 376 13.24 14.01 -1.05
CA SER A 376 13.68 12.77 -1.68
C SER A 376 13.07 11.53 -1.03
N LEU A 377 12.92 10.48 -1.84
CA LEU A 377 12.53 9.14 -1.43
C LEU A 377 13.40 8.13 -2.17
N ASN A 378 13.75 7.03 -1.51
CA ASN A 378 14.26 5.82 -2.14
C ASN A 378 13.50 4.65 -1.52
N ALA A 379 12.60 4.04 -2.25
CA ALA A 379 11.84 2.88 -1.79
C ALA A 379 12.30 1.64 -2.57
N TYR A 380 12.75 0.63 -1.87
CA TYR A 380 13.12 -0.65 -2.50
C TYR A 380 12.57 -1.83 -1.72
N SER A 381 12.12 -2.82 -2.47
CA SER A 381 11.54 -4.03 -1.92
C SER A 381 12.00 -5.25 -2.69
N ILE A 382 12.20 -6.34 -1.98
CA ILE A 382 12.43 -7.67 -2.56
C ILE A 382 11.48 -8.66 -1.90
N ARG A 383 10.86 -9.50 -2.72
CA ARG A 383 9.99 -10.59 -2.30
C ARG A 383 10.46 -11.88 -2.95
N VAL A 384 10.45 -12.96 -2.18
CA VAL A 384 10.71 -14.32 -2.67
C VAL A 384 9.58 -15.22 -2.20
N ASP A 385 9.01 -15.96 -3.13
CA ASP A 385 7.93 -16.92 -2.90
C ASP A 385 8.45 -18.33 -3.23
N HIS A 386 8.15 -19.32 -2.39
CA HIS A 386 8.58 -20.69 -2.59
C HIS A 386 7.47 -21.69 -2.27
N ALA A 387 7.12 -22.54 -3.24
CA ALA A 387 6.25 -23.67 -3.06
C ALA A 387 7.07 -24.87 -2.55
N ILE A 388 6.92 -25.22 -1.27
CA ILE A 388 7.60 -26.37 -0.67
C ILE A 388 7.01 -27.66 -1.24
N ASN A 389 5.68 -27.73 -1.30
CA ASN A 389 4.91 -28.81 -1.93
C ASN A 389 3.51 -28.27 -2.33
N SER A 390 2.60 -29.11 -2.81
CA SER A 390 1.24 -28.72 -3.22
C SER A 390 0.39 -28.12 -2.10
N ASN A 391 0.73 -28.35 -0.85
CA ASN A 391 -0.08 -27.97 0.31
C ASN A 391 0.59 -26.88 1.15
N LEU A 392 1.87 -26.58 0.91
CA LEU A 392 2.66 -25.67 1.74
C LEU A 392 3.47 -24.73 0.89
N SER A 393 3.26 -23.44 1.08
CA SER A 393 4.04 -22.37 0.48
C SER A 393 4.50 -21.36 1.54
N ILE A 394 5.63 -20.72 1.27
CA ILE A 394 6.23 -19.70 2.12
C ILE A 394 6.62 -18.51 1.25
N PHE A 395 6.51 -17.30 1.79
CA PHE A 395 7.13 -16.12 1.18
C PHE A 395 7.91 -15.30 2.22
N GLY A 396 8.90 -14.58 1.74
CA GLY A 396 9.61 -13.56 2.50
C GLY A 396 9.66 -12.25 1.73
N ARG A 397 9.39 -11.12 2.41
CA ARG A 397 9.48 -9.77 1.84
C ARG A 397 10.31 -8.88 2.74
N TYR A 398 11.25 -8.15 2.15
CA TYR A 398 11.96 -7.06 2.79
C TYR A 398 11.65 -5.75 2.05
N ASN A 399 11.37 -4.69 2.81
CA ASN A 399 11.15 -3.34 2.29
C ASN A 399 11.97 -2.35 3.12
N ASN A 400 12.57 -1.37 2.45
CA ASN A 400 13.23 -0.24 3.10
C ASN A 400 13.03 1.03 2.28
N SER A 401 12.57 2.10 2.95
CA SER A 401 12.13 3.33 2.30
C SER A 401 12.60 4.57 3.08
N PRO A 402 13.89 4.94 2.99
CA PRO A 402 14.35 6.22 3.51
C PRO A 402 13.81 7.37 2.67
N SER A 403 13.33 8.41 3.35
CA SER A 403 12.83 9.64 2.76
C SER A 403 13.18 10.86 3.60
N GLN A 404 13.25 12.02 2.97
CA GLN A 404 13.47 13.29 3.65
C GLN A 404 12.83 14.45 2.90
N THR A 405 12.46 15.48 3.64
CA THR A 405 12.00 16.76 3.11
C THR A 405 12.57 17.89 3.94
N ASN A 406 12.94 19.00 3.28
CA ASN A 406 13.38 20.22 3.97
C ASN A 406 12.29 21.27 3.78
N VAL A 407 11.53 21.54 4.83
CA VAL A 407 10.40 22.47 4.83
C VAL A 407 10.84 23.81 5.39
N ARG A 408 10.51 24.89 4.67
CA ARG A 408 10.74 26.27 5.09
C ARG A 408 9.50 26.86 5.76
N ASN A 409 9.70 27.91 6.54
CA ASN A 409 8.66 28.61 7.28
C ASN A 409 8.05 27.85 8.45
N THR A 410 8.77 26.87 8.96
CA THR A 410 8.39 26.22 10.21
C THR A 410 8.35 27.26 11.33
N PHE A 411 7.25 27.34 12.07
CA PHE A 411 6.99 28.35 13.10
C PHE A 411 6.88 29.81 12.61
N GLY A 412 6.59 30.04 11.35
CA GLY A 412 6.31 31.39 10.82
C GLY A 412 7.54 32.24 10.55
N VAL A 413 8.74 31.66 10.52
CA VAL A 413 10.00 32.33 10.19
C VAL A 413 10.55 31.75 8.90
N LEU A 414 10.59 32.56 7.83
CA LEU A 414 11.02 32.09 6.51
C LEU A 414 12.50 31.73 6.42
N SER A 415 13.38 32.30 7.26
CA SER A 415 14.77 31.86 7.38
C SER A 415 14.94 30.57 8.21
N GLY A 416 13.85 30.08 8.83
CA GLY A 416 13.86 28.79 9.51
C GLY A 416 13.53 27.66 8.56
N THR A 417 14.33 26.62 8.57
CA THR A 417 14.08 25.38 7.84
C THR A 417 14.06 24.20 8.79
N GLU A 418 13.25 23.19 8.48
CA GLU A 418 13.18 21.94 9.19
C GLU A 418 13.46 20.78 8.23
N LEU A 419 14.53 20.05 8.48
CA LEU A 419 14.83 18.80 7.80
C LEU A 419 14.10 17.67 8.53
N LEU A 420 13.04 17.17 7.91
CA LEU A 420 12.36 15.94 8.33
C LEU A 420 12.98 14.75 7.61
N SER A 421 13.24 13.68 8.34
CA SER A 421 13.73 12.42 7.78
C SER A 421 12.95 11.26 8.36
N THR A 422 12.58 10.32 7.49
CA THR A 422 11.86 9.10 7.86
C THR A 422 12.50 7.90 7.18
N SER A 423 12.62 6.78 7.88
CA SER A 423 13.09 5.53 7.30
C SER A 423 12.22 4.37 7.79
N VAL A 424 11.43 3.85 6.87
CA VAL A 424 10.52 2.72 7.11
C VAL A 424 11.18 1.43 6.65
N GLN A 425 11.31 0.47 7.57
CA GLN A 425 11.84 -0.85 7.29
C GLN A 425 10.83 -1.92 7.73
N THR A 426 10.57 -2.90 6.87
CA THR A 426 9.74 -4.05 7.21
C THR A 426 10.36 -5.33 6.71
N PHE A 427 10.23 -6.38 7.49
CA PHE A 427 10.56 -7.74 7.09
C PHE A 427 9.37 -8.64 7.44
N THR A 428 8.76 -9.25 6.44
CA THR A 428 7.58 -10.09 6.59
C THR A 428 7.89 -11.50 6.08
N VAL A 429 7.51 -12.50 6.85
CA VAL A 429 7.51 -13.92 6.43
C VAL A 429 6.09 -14.43 6.56
N GLY A 430 5.60 -15.06 5.51
CA GLY A 430 4.27 -15.67 5.48
C GLY A 430 4.34 -17.14 5.11
N LEU A 431 3.50 -17.94 5.73
CA LEU A 431 3.32 -19.35 5.46
C LEU A 431 1.84 -19.61 5.20
N ASN A 432 1.53 -20.32 4.11
CA ASN A 432 0.19 -20.79 3.77
C ASN A 432 0.23 -22.30 3.69
N GLU A 433 -0.66 -22.97 4.43
CA GLU A 433 -0.72 -24.42 4.54
C GLU A 433 -2.16 -24.92 4.37
N ILE A 434 -2.34 -25.94 3.58
CA ILE A 434 -3.58 -26.72 3.47
C ILE A 434 -3.35 -28.03 4.22
N ILE A 435 -3.89 -28.15 5.43
CA ILE A 435 -3.71 -29.32 6.29
C ILE A 435 -4.64 -30.46 5.83
N THR A 436 -5.89 -30.10 5.54
CA THR A 436 -6.90 -31.00 4.97
C THR A 436 -7.82 -30.19 4.04
N THR A 437 -8.72 -30.85 3.34
CA THR A 437 -9.76 -30.18 2.53
C THR A 437 -10.69 -29.27 3.34
N ALA A 438 -10.71 -29.40 4.67
CA ALA A 438 -11.55 -28.62 5.59
C ALA A 438 -10.73 -27.68 6.50
N ILE A 439 -9.40 -27.82 6.54
CA ILE A 439 -8.53 -27.07 7.46
C ILE A 439 -7.38 -26.47 6.68
N SER A 440 -7.29 -25.16 6.70
CA SER A 440 -6.13 -24.41 6.22
C SER A 440 -5.53 -23.57 7.36
N ASN A 441 -4.24 -23.29 7.25
CA ASN A 441 -3.51 -22.45 8.20
C ASN A 441 -2.78 -21.35 7.43
N GLU A 442 -2.83 -20.15 7.96
CA GLU A 442 -2.10 -18.98 7.47
C GLU A 442 -1.34 -18.36 8.64
N MET A 443 -0.03 -18.28 8.52
CA MET A 443 0.84 -17.68 9.54
C MET A 443 1.61 -16.51 8.94
N ARG A 444 1.69 -15.42 9.68
CA ARG A 444 2.49 -14.24 9.33
C ARG A 444 3.36 -13.84 10.51
N VAL A 445 4.62 -13.55 10.21
CA VAL A 445 5.58 -12.96 11.16
C VAL A 445 6.13 -11.70 10.52
N ASN A 446 6.10 -10.59 11.26
CA ASN A 446 6.54 -9.31 10.77
C ASN A 446 7.42 -8.59 11.78
N TYR A 447 8.47 -7.97 11.28
CA TYR A 447 9.27 -6.97 11.98
C TYR A 447 9.15 -5.64 11.24
N SER A 448 8.73 -4.60 11.95
CA SER A 448 8.59 -3.24 11.42
C SER A 448 9.35 -2.25 12.27
N ASN A 449 10.01 -1.30 11.62
CA ASN A 449 10.74 -0.24 12.25
C ASN A 449 10.53 1.07 11.47
N ASP A 450 10.09 2.10 12.17
CA ASP A 450 9.98 3.47 11.65
C ASP A 450 10.88 4.38 12.47
N ARG A 451 11.80 5.06 11.77
CA ARG A 451 12.73 6.02 12.36
C ARG A 451 12.45 7.38 11.79
N VAL A 452 12.11 8.29 12.68
CA VAL A 452 11.79 9.67 12.34
C VAL A 452 12.75 10.61 13.03
N GLY A 453 13.22 11.61 12.30
CA GLY A 453 14.12 12.66 12.82
C GLY A 453 13.69 14.03 12.30
N SER A 454 13.86 15.05 13.13
CA SER A 454 13.63 16.45 12.79
C SER A 454 14.86 17.26 13.23
N GLN A 455 15.33 18.16 12.34
CA GLN A 455 16.42 19.08 12.61
C GLN A 455 16.07 20.49 12.14
N PHE A 456 16.12 21.44 13.06
CA PHE A 456 15.87 22.85 12.76
C PHE A 456 17.17 23.56 12.43
N GLN A 457 17.15 24.41 11.42
CA GLN A 457 18.27 25.22 10.98
C GLN A 457 17.80 26.62 10.62
N LEU A 458 18.70 27.58 10.72
CA LEU A 458 18.52 28.93 10.19
C LEU A 458 19.43 29.08 8.98
N ASP A 459 18.91 29.72 7.95
CA ASP A 459 19.67 30.15 6.77
C ASP A 459 19.52 31.63 6.48
N ASN A 460 20.18 32.13 5.43
CA ASN A 460 20.16 33.54 5.05
C ASN A 460 19.08 33.83 3.99
N PHE A 461 17.90 33.23 4.12
CA PHE A 461 16.82 33.46 3.17
C PHE A 461 16.20 34.86 3.36
N GLY A 462 16.25 35.70 2.31
CA GLY A 462 15.73 37.06 2.28
C GLY A 462 16.70 38.07 2.95
#